data_72b4f9c84961f715ad882173227bd1f2
#
_entry.id   72b4f9c84961f715ad882173227bd1f2
#
_cell.length_a   1.000
_cell.length_b   1.000
_cell.length_c   1.000
_cell.angle_alpha   90.00
_cell.angle_beta   90.00
_cell.angle_gamma   90.00
#
_symmetry.space_group_name_H-M   'P 1'
#
loop_
_entity.id
_entity.type
_entity.pdbx_description
1 polymer ?
#
loop_
_entity_poly.entity_id
_entity_poly.type
_entity_poly.pdbx_seq_one_letter_code
_entity_poly.pdbx_strand_id
1 'polypeptide(L)'
;MTTPMLAVDGLSVRYRRHLALHGVTFSLPPGQCLGVIGPNGAGKTTMLRAIVGLVHPYTGTVRIAGLLPRAATSRAGVAYFAGEMTMPGFVPASRWGRLGNGDEVTADHRRLRALSRGTRQLIGLRTVLGRQPLGLVVLDEPWEGLDPDGARWLTAAIELKRDRGAAVVLASHRFQDLAGLCDAYLFLLPQRSTWVQAHEITATALVTPERLMAAFDERLGGVPPPGAGRRY
;
A
#
# COMPACT_ATOMS: atom_id res chain seq x y z
N MET A 1 -16.81 5.92 20.20
CA MET A 1 -15.54 5.86 19.45
C MET A 1 -15.64 4.71 18.45
N THR A 2 -15.54 4.97 17.17
CA THR A 2 -15.57 3.94 16.12
C THR A 2 -14.30 3.11 16.17
N THR A 3 -14.44 1.78 16.19
CA THR A 3 -13.28 0.87 16.14
C THR A 3 -12.52 1.10 14.84
N PRO A 4 -11.19 1.33 14.85
CA PRO A 4 -10.43 1.50 13.62
C PRO A 4 -10.45 0.22 12.79
N MET A 5 -10.45 0.36 11.46
CA MET A 5 -10.31 -0.79 10.56
C MET A 5 -8.91 -1.40 10.66
N LEU A 6 -7.88 -0.57 10.79
CA LEU A 6 -6.50 -1.01 11.01
C LEU A 6 -5.91 -0.26 12.20
N ALA A 7 -5.39 -1.01 13.16
CA ALA A 7 -4.59 -0.48 14.28
C ALA A 7 -3.22 -1.15 14.30
N VAL A 8 -2.18 -0.35 14.32
CA VAL A 8 -0.78 -0.77 14.42
C VAL A 8 -0.16 -0.07 15.62
N ASP A 9 0.41 -0.82 16.55
CA ASP A 9 0.98 -0.29 17.77
C ASP A 9 2.37 -0.86 18.03
N GLY A 10 3.39 0.01 18.05
CA GLY A 10 4.79 -0.31 18.32
C GLY A 10 5.40 -1.34 17.36
N LEU A 11 4.86 -1.47 16.13
CA LEU A 11 5.26 -2.50 15.18
C LEU A 11 6.74 -2.40 14.83
N SER A 12 7.50 -3.44 15.17
CA SER A 12 8.88 -3.62 14.72
C SER A 12 9.03 -4.99 14.06
N VAL A 13 9.84 -5.05 13.01
CA VAL A 13 10.12 -6.29 12.28
C VAL A 13 11.62 -6.46 12.14
N ARG A 14 12.10 -7.68 12.46
CA ARG A 14 13.50 -8.06 12.33
C ARG A 14 13.64 -9.28 11.44
N TYR A 15 14.59 -9.23 10.52
CA TYR A 15 15.05 -10.36 9.74
C TYR A 15 16.47 -10.74 10.21
N ARG A 16 16.59 -11.86 10.91
CA ARG A 16 17.85 -12.29 11.56
C ARG A 16 18.40 -11.17 12.45
N ARG A 17 19.51 -10.51 12.06
CA ARG A 17 20.15 -9.41 12.79
C ARG A 17 19.76 -8.02 12.28
N HIS A 18 19.03 -7.92 11.16
CA HIS A 18 18.64 -6.65 10.57
C HIS A 18 17.24 -6.22 11.05
N LEU A 19 17.17 -5.05 11.70
CA LEU A 19 15.92 -4.42 12.08
C LEU A 19 15.38 -3.67 10.85
N ALA A 20 14.37 -4.26 10.21
CA ALA A 20 13.81 -3.74 8.96
C ALA A 20 12.71 -2.69 9.19
N LEU A 21 12.09 -2.69 10.38
CA LEU A 21 11.05 -1.75 10.77
C LEU A 21 11.13 -1.53 12.28
N HIS A 22 10.93 -0.28 12.74
CA HIS A 22 11.06 0.06 14.15
C HIS A 22 9.92 0.94 14.66
N GLY A 23 9.16 0.44 15.65
CA GLY A 23 8.25 1.22 16.50
C GLY A 23 7.13 1.94 15.76
N VAL A 24 6.62 1.42 14.65
CA VAL A 24 5.57 2.08 13.86
C VAL A 24 4.24 1.99 14.59
N THR A 25 3.59 3.15 14.79
CA THR A 25 2.28 3.26 15.44
C THR A 25 1.37 4.17 14.64
N PHE A 26 0.18 3.69 14.29
CA PHE A 26 -0.90 4.46 13.67
C PHE A 26 -2.24 3.73 13.75
N SER A 27 -3.33 4.44 13.48
CA SER A 27 -4.65 3.85 13.31
C SER A 27 -5.34 4.42 12.07
N LEU A 28 -6.10 3.57 11.36
CA LEU A 28 -6.81 3.93 10.14
C LEU A 28 -8.28 3.55 10.28
N PRO A 29 -9.20 4.53 10.30
CA PRO A 29 -10.63 4.30 10.29
C PRO A 29 -11.12 3.64 8.99
N PRO A 30 -12.34 3.02 8.97
CA PRO A 30 -12.99 2.62 7.73
C PRO A 30 -13.15 3.80 6.76
N GLY A 31 -13.05 3.54 5.46
CA GLY A 31 -13.22 4.54 4.40
C GLY A 31 -12.05 5.52 4.24
N GLN A 32 -10.99 5.40 5.02
CA GLN A 32 -9.81 6.25 4.90
C GLN A 32 -8.67 5.58 4.14
N CYS A 33 -7.84 6.43 3.53
CA CYS A 33 -6.65 6.05 2.77
C CYS A 33 -5.37 6.53 3.46
N LEU A 34 -4.43 5.60 3.67
CA LEU A 34 -3.08 5.88 4.17
C LEU A 34 -2.07 5.75 3.04
N GLY A 35 -1.31 6.80 2.77
CA GLY A 35 -0.13 6.78 1.93
C GLY A 35 1.13 6.49 2.73
N VAL A 36 1.86 5.44 2.37
CA VAL A 36 3.16 5.09 2.96
C VAL A 36 4.26 5.50 2.01
N ILE A 37 5.05 6.49 2.40
CA ILE A 37 6.10 7.09 1.58
C ILE A 37 7.46 6.82 2.20
N GLY A 38 8.42 6.48 1.36
CA GLY A 38 9.81 6.31 1.76
C GLY A 38 10.66 5.73 0.63
N PRO A 39 11.99 5.87 0.72
CA PRO A 39 12.90 5.34 -0.27
C PRO A 39 12.86 3.80 -0.33
N ASN A 40 13.49 3.24 -1.36
CA ASN A 40 13.68 1.80 -1.44
C ASN A 40 14.52 1.32 -0.24
N GLY A 41 14.11 0.20 0.35
CA GLY A 41 14.74 -0.32 1.57
C GLY A 41 14.25 0.29 2.89
N ALA A 42 13.35 1.28 2.88
CA ALA A 42 12.81 1.88 4.11
C ALA A 42 11.91 0.95 4.95
N GLY A 43 11.54 -0.22 4.42
CA GLY A 43 10.69 -1.16 5.14
C GLY A 43 9.21 -1.15 4.73
N LYS A 44 8.81 -0.40 3.69
CA LYS A 44 7.41 -0.31 3.22
C LYS A 44 6.79 -1.70 3.01
N THR A 45 7.35 -2.51 2.12
CA THR A 45 6.88 -3.88 1.85
C THR A 45 6.88 -4.76 3.11
N THR A 46 7.88 -4.61 3.99
CA THR A 46 7.94 -5.34 5.27
C THR A 46 6.75 -4.99 6.15
N MET A 47 6.43 -3.69 6.27
CA MET A 47 5.29 -3.22 7.02
C MET A 47 3.97 -3.75 6.43
N LEU A 48 3.77 -3.63 5.11
CA LEU A 48 2.57 -4.15 4.46
C LEU A 48 2.40 -5.66 4.67
N ARG A 49 3.48 -6.44 4.57
CA ARG A 49 3.47 -7.89 4.85
C ARG A 49 3.14 -8.21 6.32
N ALA A 50 3.61 -7.40 7.26
CA ALA A 50 3.26 -7.55 8.67
C ALA A 50 1.78 -7.23 8.92
N ILE A 51 1.23 -6.17 8.30
CA ILE A 51 -0.18 -5.80 8.37
C ILE A 51 -1.07 -6.96 7.92
N VAL A 52 -0.75 -7.62 6.82
CA VAL A 52 -1.56 -8.73 6.30
C VAL A 52 -1.21 -10.11 6.91
N GLY A 53 -0.30 -10.15 7.89
CA GLY A 53 0.07 -11.38 8.62
C GLY A 53 0.99 -12.34 7.87
N LEU A 54 1.66 -11.89 6.81
CA LEU A 54 2.68 -12.66 6.07
C LEU A 54 4.05 -12.64 6.76
N VAL A 55 4.29 -11.65 7.61
CA VAL A 55 5.49 -11.53 8.44
C VAL A 55 5.04 -11.31 9.89
N HIS A 56 5.67 -12.02 10.82
CA HIS A 56 5.40 -11.83 12.25
C HIS A 56 6.16 -10.61 12.79
N PRO A 57 5.51 -9.75 13.60
CA PRO A 57 6.19 -8.70 14.34
C PRO A 57 7.28 -9.27 15.25
N TYR A 58 8.40 -8.55 15.38
CA TYR A 58 9.38 -8.78 16.42
C TYR A 58 8.88 -8.20 17.76
N THR A 59 8.28 -7.00 17.69
CA THR A 59 7.53 -6.37 18.80
C THR A 59 6.30 -5.64 18.25
N GLY A 60 5.39 -5.29 19.13
CA GLY A 60 4.18 -4.56 18.80
C GLY A 60 3.03 -5.44 18.31
N THR A 61 1.95 -4.81 17.94
CA THR A 61 0.72 -5.50 17.52
C THR A 61 0.11 -4.90 16.26
N VAL A 62 -0.57 -5.75 15.50
CA VAL A 62 -1.42 -5.37 14.37
C VAL A 62 -2.80 -5.95 14.58
N ARG A 63 -3.83 -5.12 14.43
CA ARG A 63 -5.24 -5.54 14.47
C ARG A 63 -6.00 -4.96 13.29
N ILE A 64 -6.83 -5.79 12.68
CA ILE A 64 -7.72 -5.45 11.57
C ILE A 64 -9.13 -5.70 12.04
N ALA A 65 -9.98 -4.67 12.13
CA ALA A 65 -11.31 -4.74 12.73
C ALA A 65 -11.28 -5.41 14.12
N GLY A 66 -10.27 -5.11 14.94
CA GLY A 66 -10.05 -5.69 16.26
C GLY A 66 -9.47 -7.12 16.26
N LEU A 67 -9.36 -7.79 15.12
CA LEU A 67 -8.88 -9.16 14.97
C LEU A 67 -7.37 -9.21 14.64
N LEU A 68 -6.72 -10.32 14.96
CA LEU A 68 -5.38 -10.60 14.46
C LEU A 68 -5.42 -10.78 12.92
N PRO A 69 -4.36 -10.41 12.17
CA PRO A 69 -4.36 -10.40 10.71
C PRO A 69 -4.85 -11.70 10.06
N ARG A 70 -4.41 -12.87 10.55
CA ARG A 70 -4.85 -14.17 10.02
C ARG A 70 -6.34 -14.42 10.19
N ALA A 71 -6.94 -14.00 11.30
CA ALA A 71 -8.36 -14.14 11.54
C ALA A 71 -9.17 -13.10 10.75
N ALA A 72 -8.60 -11.93 10.49
CA ALA A 72 -9.23 -10.85 9.73
C ALA A 72 -9.35 -11.16 8.23
N THR A 73 -8.44 -11.94 7.66
CA THR A 73 -8.44 -12.26 6.23
C THR A 73 -9.78 -12.85 5.77
N SER A 74 -10.37 -13.75 6.54
CA SER A 74 -11.66 -14.36 6.22
C SER A 74 -12.88 -13.59 6.71
N ARG A 75 -12.75 -12.83 7.81
CA ARG A 75 -13.89 -12.19 8.49
C ARG A 75 -14.09 -10.74 8.12
N ALA A 76 -13.00 -10.00 7.89
CA ALA A 76 -13.04 -8.58 7.56
C ALA A 76 -12.79 -8.30 6.07
N GLY A 77 -12.45 -9.31 5.27
CA GLY A 77 -12.10 -9.13 3.86
C GLY A 77 -10.83 -8.31 3.68
N VAL A 78 -9.67 -8.97 3.68
CA VAL A 78 -8.37 -8.32 3.46
C VAL A 78 -7.88 -8.65 2.06
N ALA A 79 -7.56 -7.63 1.27
CA ALA A 79 -6.94 -7.75 -0.03
C ALA A 79 -5.50 -7.21 0.02
N TYR A 80 -4.55 -7.97 -0.52
CA TYR A 80 -3.15 -7.55 -0.62
C TYR A 80 -2.61 -7.77 -2.02
N PHE A 81 -2.02 -6.73 -2.58
CA PHE A 81 -1.28 -6.77 -3.84
C PHE A 81 0.17 -6.38 -3.62
N ALA A 82 1.09 -7.32 -3.88
CA ALA A 82 2.53 -7.15 -3.67
C ALA A 82 3.30 -6.97 -5.00
N GLY A 83 2.64 -6.45 -6.01
CA GLY A 83 3.21 -6.27 -7.34
C GLY A 83 3.04 -7.49 -8.26
N GLU A 84 3.22 -7.27 -9.54
CA GLU A 84 3.00 -8.26 -10.61
C GLU A 84 3.96 -9.47 -10.55
N MET A 85 5.14 -9.29 -9.96
CA MET A 85 6.15 -10.36 -9.83
C MET A 85 5.73 -11.48 -8.88
N THR A 86 4.72 -11.25 -8.03
CA THR A 86 4.19 -12.27 -7.11
C THR A 86 3.19 -13.21 -7.78
N MET A 87 2.76 -12.94 -9.01
CA MET A 87 1.81 -13.77 -9.74
C MET A 87 2.52 -14.93 -10.46
N PRO A 88 1.94 -16.15 -10.44
CA PRO A 88 2.56 -17.31 -11.08
C PRO A 88 2.50 -17.18 -12.61
N GLY A 89 3.65 -16.94 -13.24
CA GLY A 89 3.77 -16.66 -14.67
C GLY A 89 3.25 -17.75 -15.61
N PHE A 90 3.08 -18.98 -15.14
CA PHE A 90 2.59 -20.11 -15.95
C PHE A 90 1.06 -20.20 -16.05
N VAL A 91 0.33 -19.43 -15.22
CA VAL A 91 -1.15 -19.42 -15.21
C VAL A 91 -1.66 -18.56 -16.37
N PRO A 92 -2.74 -18.98 -17.09
CA PRO A 92 -3.42 -18.13 -18.06
C PRO A 92 -4.03 -16.89 -17.39
N ALA A 93 -3.95 -15.74 -18.05
CA ALA A 93 -4.46 -14.48 -17.53
C ALA A 93 -5.98 -14.54 -17.23
N SER A 94 -6.74 -15.16 -18.14
CA SER A 94 -8.17 -15.38 -17.95
C SER A 94 -8.52 -16.23 -16.71
N ARG A 95 -7.67 -17.21 -16.39
CA ARG A 95 -7.85 -18.03 -15.18
C ARG A 95 -7.51 -17.25 -13.92
N TRP A 96 -6.47 -16.42 -13.96
CA TRP A 96 -6.09 -15.57 -12.84
C TRP A 96 -7.16 -14.51 -12.55
N GLY A 97 -7.65 -13.81 -13.57
CA GLY A 97 -8.68 -12.80 -13.44
C GLY A 97 -9.97 -13.31 -12.78
N ARG A 98 -10.34 -14.57 -13.04
CA ARG A 98 -11.53 -15.21 -12.40
C ARG A 98 -11.42 -15.40 -10.88
N LEU A 99 -10.24 -15.29 -10.29
CA LEU A 99 -10.07 -15.34 -8.84
C LEU A 99 -10.58 -14.08 -8.12
N GLY A 100 -10.75 -12.97 -8.86
CA GLY A 100 -11.46 -11.78 -8.39
C GLY A 100 -12.91 -11.87 -8.86
N ASN A 101 -13.87 -11.78 -7.98
CA ASN A 101 -15.32 -11.85 -8.30
C ASN A 101 -15.81 -10.65 -9.15
N GLY A 102 -14.95 -10.01 -9.95
CA GLY A 102 -15.26 -8.84 -10.78
C GLY A 102 -15.67 -9.23 -12.18
N ASP A 103 -16.62 -8.47 -12.76
CA ASP A 103 -17.16 -8.67 -14.11
C ASP A 103 -16.14 -8.40 -15.23
N GLU A 104 -14.99 -7.78 -14.90
CA GLU A 104 -13.92 -7.50 -15.86
C GLU A 104 -12.89 -8.64 -15.91
N VAL A 105 -13.35 -9.85 -16.22
CA VAL A 105 -12.43 -10.96 -16.49
C VAL A 105 -11.77 -10.73 -17.85
N THR A 106 -10.43 -10.66 -17.85
CA THR A 106 -9.72 -10.63 -19.15
C THR A 106 -9.99 -11.90 -19.94
N ALA A 107 -10.38 -11.74 -21.20
CA ALA A 107 -10.54 -12.85 -22.15
C ALA A 107 -9.18 -13.38 -22.65
N ASP A 108 -8.05 -12.81 -22.22
CA ASP A 108 -6.73 -13.18 -22.66
C ASP A 108 -6.33 -14.56 -22.11
N HIS A 109 -6.17 -15.53 -23.00
CA HIS A 109 -5.77 -16.89 -22.66
C HIS A 109 -4.25 -17.09 -22.62
N ARG A 110 -3.46 -16.07 -22.96
CA ARG A 110 -1.99 -16.17 -22.84
C ARG A 110 -1.58 -16.36 -21.39
N ARG A 111 -0.45 -16.99 -21.18
CA ARG A 111 0.15 -17.13 -19.84
C ARG A 111 0.61 -15.77 -19.34
N LEU A 112 0.49 -15.51 -18.05
CA LEU A 112 0.89 -14.23 -17.44
C LEU A 112 2.31 -13.83 -17.83
N ARG A 113 3.27 -14.77 -17.90
CA ARG A 113 4.66 -14.50 -18.31
C ARG A 113 4.81 -13.96 -19.73
N ALA A 114 3.82 -14.19 -20.61
CA ALA A 114 3.84 -13.75 -22.01
C ALA A 114 3.26 -12.35 -22.20
N LEU A 115 2.74 -11.73 -21.14
CA LEU A 115 2.18 -10.39 -21.14
C LEU A 115 3.23 -9.35 -20.74
N SER A 116 3.00 -8.08 -21.13
CA SER A 116 3.81 -6.97 -20.66
C SER A 116 3.73 -6.82 -19.13
N ARG A 117 4.71 -6.16 -18.53
CA ARG A 117 4.73 -5.88 -17.08
C ARG A 117 3.47 -5.11 -16.67
N GLY A 118 3.12 -4.03 -17.38
CA GLY A 118 1.94 -3.22 -17.08
C GLY A 118 0.62 -4.00 -17.20
N THR A 119 0.49 -4.86 -18.23
CA THR A 119 -0.69 -5.72 -18.36
C THR A 119 -0.82 -6.70 -17.20
N ARG A 120 0.28 -7.34 -16.79
CA ARG A 120 0.26 -8.21 -15.59
C ARG A 120 -0.13 -7.45 -14.33
N GLN A 121 0.46 -6.27 -14.13
CA GLN A 121 0.14 -5.39 -13.01
C GLN A 121 -1.36 -5.09 -12.96
N LEU A 122 -1.94 -4.65 -14.09
CA LEU A 122 -3.35 -4.32 -14.19
C LEU A 122 -4.26 -5.54 -13.92
N ILE A 123 -3.94 -6.71 -14.46
CA ILE A 123 -4.68 -7.95 -14.21
C ILE A 123 -4.64 -8.31 -12.72
N GLY A 124 -3.48 -8.22 -12.09
CA GLY A 124 -3.34 -8.50 -10.66
C GLY A 124 -4.17 -7.55 -9.78
N LEU A 125 -4.11 -6.25 -10.08
CA LEU A 125 -4.89 -5.22 -9.38
C LEU A 125 -6.41 -5.44 -9.55
N ARG A 126 -6.87 -5.70 -10.77
CA ARG A 126 -8.29 -6.01 -11.06
C ARG A 126 -8.75 -7.25 -10.29
N THR A 127 -7.93 -8.29 -10.25
CA THR A 127 -8.22 -9.51 -9.49
C THR A 127 -8.36 -9.24 -7.99
N VAL A 128 -7.44 -8.48 -7.40
CA VAL A 128 -7.42 -8.18 -5.97
C VAL A 128 -8.58 -7.25 -5.60
N LEU A 129 -8.79 -6.18 -6.37
CA LEU A 129 -9.83 -5.19 -6.13
C LEU A 129 -11.24 -5.70 -6.53
N GLY A 130 -11.34 -6.69 -7.40
CA GLY A 130 -12.61 -7.32 -7.78
C GLY A 130 -13.28 -8.11 -6.66
N ARG A 131 -12.53 -8.52 -5.63
CA ARG A 131 -13.09 -9.27 -4.49
C ARG A 131 -14.05 -8.42 -3.66
N GLN A 132 -15.04 -9.08 -3.06
CA GLN A 132 -16.04 -8.46 -2.18
C GLN A 132 -16.45 -9.45 -1.06
N PRO A 133 -16.81 -9.00 0.15
CA PRO A 133 -16.60 -7.65 0.66
C PRO A 133 -15.11 -7.38 1.01
N LEU A 134 -14.67 -6.11 0.96
CA LEU A 134 -13.34 -5.72 1.40
C LEU A 134 -13.45 -4.70 2.52
N GLY A 135 -12.89 -5.03 3.68
CA GLY A 135 -12.72 -4.08 4.79
C GLY A 135 -11.36 -3.38 4.73
N LEU A 136 -10.31 -4.09 4.28
CA LEU A 136 -8.96 -3.55 4.16
C LEU A 136 -8.35 -3.90 2.81
N VAL A 137 -7.83 -2.89 2.12
CA VAL A 137 -7.06 -3.02 0.88
C VAL A 137 -5.64 -2.55 1.12
N VAL A 138 -4.65 -3.36 0.77
CA VAL A 138 -3.22 -3.06 0.93
C VAL A 138 -2.52 -3.26 -0.41
N LEU A 139 -1.92 -2.18 -0.95
CA LEU A 139 -1.30 -2.20 -2.27
C LEU A 139 0.15 -1.70 -2.17
N ASP A 140 1.10 -2.50 -2.68
CA ASP A 140 2.53 -2.20 -2.72
C ASP A 140 2.94 -1.78 -4.12
N GLU A 141 3.40 -0.51 -4.29
CA GLU A 141 3.81 0.13 -5.54
C GLU A 141 2.79 -0.11 -6.70
N PRO A 142 1.49 0.16 -6.49
CA PRO A 142 0.47 -0.32 -7.43
C PRO A 142 0.47 0.40 -8.79
N TRP A 143 1.01 1.62 -8.88
CA TRP A 143 1.11 2.36 -10.17
C TRP A 143 2.32 1.95 -11.01
N GLU A 144 3.24 1.15 -10.46
CA GLU A 144 4.47 0.81 -11.16
C GLU A 144 4.19 0.03 -12.46
N GLY A 145 4.66 0.58 -13.60
CA GLY A 145 4.49 -0.04 -14.92
C GLY A 145 3.11 0.11 -15.55
N LEU A 146 2.17 0.80 -14.90
CA LEU A 146 0.88 1.14 -15.52
C LEU A 146 1.05 2.27 -16.56
N ASP A 147 0.28 2.16 -17.63
CA ASP A 147 0.04 3.26 -18.54
C ASP A 147 -0.92 4.31 -17.93
N PRO A 148 -1.12 5.48 -18.55
CA PRO A 148 -2.00 6.51 -18.02
C PRO A 148 -3.45 6.04 -17.84
N ASP A 149 -3.96 5.16 -18.70
CA ASP A 149 -5.32 4.63 -18.59
C ASP A 149 -5.46 3.67 -17.42
N GLY A 150 -4.50 2.77 -17.24
CA GLY A 150 -4.41 1.88 -16.10
C GLY A 150 -4.26 2.62 -14.78
N ALA A 151 -3.48 3.71 -14.76
CA ALA A 151 -3.32 4.56 -13.59
C ALA A 151 -4.64 5.27 -13.20
N ARG A 152 -5.37 5.83 -14.18
CA ARG A 152 -6.69 6.45 -13.95
C ARG A 152 -7.71 5.42 -13.43
N TRP A 153 -7.75 4.23 -14.05
CA TRP A 153 -8.61 3.14 -13.59
C TRP A 153 -8.31 2.77 -12.14
N LEU A 154 -7.03 2.63 -11.77
CA LEU A 154 -6.61 2.27 -10.42
C LEU A 154 -7.07 3.32 -9.39
N THR A 155 -6.85 4.61 -9.67
CA THR A 155 -7.28 5.70 -8.79
C THR A 155 -8.78 5.65 -8.55
N ALA A 156 -9.60 5.55 -9.62
CA ALA A 156 -11.05 5.44 -9.50
C ALA A 156 -11.48 4.17 -8.72
N ALA A 157 -10.79 3.05 -8.92
CA ALA A 157 -11.06 1.82 -8.19
C ALA A 157 -10.76 1.93 -6.69
N ILE A 158 -9.69 2.64 -6.32
CA ILE A 158 -9.34 2.93 -4.92
C ILE A 158 -10.42 3.81 -4.27
N GLU A 159 -10.81 4.90 -4.92
CA GLU A 159 -11.87 5.80 -4.45
C GLU A 159 -13.19 5.04 -4.23
N LEU A 160 -13.60 4.23 -5.19
CA LEU A 160 -14.80 3.40 -5.07
C LEU A 160 -14.74 2.44 -3.86
N LYS A 161 -13.56 1.87 -3.53
CA LYS A 161 -13.41 1.02 -2.34
C LYS A 161 -13.53 1.81 -1.05
N ARG A 162 -12.95 3.02 -1.01
CA ARG A 162 -13.09 3.94 0.13
C ARG A 162 -14.54 4.34 0.36
N ASP A 163 -15.24 4.74 -0.69
CA ASP A 163 -16.66 5.12 -0.63
C ASP A 163 -17.55 3.99 -0.10
N ARG A 164 -17.16 2.74 -0.34
CA ARG A 164 -17.81 1.54 0.20
C ARG A 164 -17.35 1.17 1.61
N GLY A 165 -16.56 2.02 2.25
CA GLY A 165 -16.11 1.86 3.63
C GLY A 165 -14.84 1.05 3.82
N ALA A 166 -14.15 0.61 2.77
CA ALA A 166 -12.86 -0.07 2.91
C ALA A 166 -11.78 0.92 3.34
N ALA A 167 -10.96 0.54 4.32
CA ALA A 167 -9.71 1.24 4.58
C ALA A 167 -8.67 0.82 3.53
N VAL A 168 -7.85 1.78 3.06
CA VAL A 168 -6.85 1.53 2.02
C VAL A 168 -5.47 1.93 2.50
N VAL A 169 -4.47 1.07 2.31
CA VAL A 169 -3.06 1.35 2.57
C VAL A 169 -2.29 1.23 1.26
N LEU A 170 -1.66 2.31 0.85
CA LEU A 170 -0.91 2.44 -0.40
C LEU A 170 0.55 2.70 -0.09
N ALA A 171 1.47 1.87 -0.57
CA ALA A 171 2.88 2.19 -0.50
C ALA A 171 3.41 2.62 -1.86
N SER A 172 4.10 3.76 -1.91
CA SER A 172 4.84 4.23 -3.07
C SER A 172 6.09 5.00 -2.66
N HIS A 173 7.09 5.01 -3.54
CA HIS A 173 8.24 5.88 -3.42
C HIS A 173 8.05 7.21 -4.19
N ARG A 174 6.92 7.38 -4.88
CA ARG A 174 6.59 8.54 -5.71
C ARG A 174 5.49 9.37 -5.04
N PHE A 175 5.77 10.63 -4.76
CA PHE A 175 4.81 11.55 -4.13
C PHE A 175 3.57 11.79 -4.99
N GLN A 176 3.74 11.82 -6.32
CA GLN A 176 2.65 12.04 -7.28
C GLN A 176 1.54 10.98 -7.21
N ASP A 177 1.90 9.73 -6.88
CA ASP A 177 0.94 8.63 -6.83
C ASP A 177 -0.02 8.75 -5.63
N LEU A 178 0.41 9.40 -4.55
CA LEU A 178 -0.30 9.44 -3.28
C LEU A 178 -0.90 10.82 -2.96
N ALA A 179 -0.33 11.88 -3.53
CA ALA A 179 -0.78 13.24 -3.31
C ALA A 179 -2.25 13.42 -3.72
N GLY A 180 -3.03 14.06 -2.86
CA GLY A 180 -4.46 14.31 -3.10
C GLY A 180 -5.39 13.10 -2.96
N LEU A 181 -4.84 11.89 -2.84
CA LEU A 181 -5.63 10.66 -2.72
C LEU A 181 -5.77 10.18 -1.27
N CYS A 182 -4.80 10.48 -0.41
CA CYS A 182 -4.71 9.94 0.93
C CYS A 182 -5.17 10.94 2.00
N ASP A 183 -5.84 10.42 3.05
CA ASP A 183 -6.31 11.19 4.20
C ASP A 183 -5.19 11.37 5.25
N ALA A 184 -4.21 10.46 5.23
CA ALA A 184 -3.04 10.48 6.10
C ALA A 184 -1.82 9.93 5.39
N TYR A 185 -0.64 10.28 5.89
CA TYR A 185 0.63 9.82 5.37
C TYR A 185 1.51 9.25 6.48
N LEU A 186 2.19 8.15 6.17
CA LEU A 186 3.25 7.59 6.99
C LEU A 186 4.57 7.75 6.24
N PHE A 187 5.41 8.65 6.72
CA PHE A 187 6.77 8.82 6.22
C PHE A 187 7.68 7.77 6.85
N LEU A 188 8.29 6.93 6.04
CA LEU A 188 9.08 5.80 6.49
C LEU A 188 10.52 5.93 5.99
N LEU A 189 11.46 5.95 6.94
CA LEU A 189 12.89 5.80 6.73
C LEU A 189 13.41 4.57 7.46
N PRO A 190 14.61 4.06 7.15
CA PRO A 190 15.21 3.01 7.96
C PRO A 190 15.23 3.39 9.44
N GLN A 191 14.57 2.58 10.28
CA GLN A 191 14.47 2.73 11.74
C GLN A 191 13.74 4.00 12.24
N ARG A 192 13.06 4.74 11.38
CA ARG A 192 12.29 5.94 11.75
C ARG A 192 11.01 6.04 10.95
N SER A 193 9.93 6.42 11.61
CA SER A 193 8.66 6.71 10.95
C SER A 193 7.96 7.92 11.57
N THR A 194 7.19 8.64 10.77
CA THR A 194 6.39 9.76 11.22
C THR A 194 5.02 9.68 10.56
N TRP A 195 3.98 9.68 11.39
CA TRP A 195 2.58 9.75 10.98
C TRP A 195 2.14 11.21 10.86
N VAL A 196 1.38 11.53 9.81
CA VAL A 196 0.88 12.89 9.54
C VAL A 196 -0.51 12.82 8.92
N GLN A 197 -1.45 13.60 9.41
CA GLN A 197 -2.74 13.78 8.75
C GLN A 197 -2.62 14.75 7.56
N ALA A 198 -3.42 14.54 6.50
CA ALA A 198 -3.39 15.39 5.31
C ALA A 198 -3.67 16.87 5.64
N HIS A 199 -4.58 17.15 6.59
CA HIS A 199 -4.91 18.51 7.00
C HIS A 199 -3.77 19.22 7.76
N GLU A 200 -2.79 18.49 8.30
CA GLU A 200 -1.59 19.05 8.92
C GLU A 200 -0.55 19.51 7.87
N ILE A 201 -0.64 18.97 6.65
CA ILE A 201 0.24 19.35 5.54
C ILE A 201 -0.31 20.59 4.82
N THR A 202 -1.63 20.68 4.71
CA THR A 202 -2.29 21.80 4.04
C THR A 202 -3.66 22.06 4.64
N ALA A 203 -3.97 23.35 4.82
CA ALA A 203 -5.31 23.81 5.19
C ALA A 203 -6.29 23.81 4.00
N THR A 204 -5.80 23.62 2.77
CA THR A 204 -6.61 23.54 1.54
C THR A 204 -6.98 22.09 1.22
N ALA A 205 -8.01 21.89 0.42
CA ALA A 205 -8.67 20.61 0.21
C ALA A 205 -7.78 19.47 -0.31
N LEU A 206 -6.67 19.76 -1.00
CA LEU A 206 -5.82 18.72 -1.61
C LEU A 206 -4.33 18.94 -1.29
N VAL A 207 -3.67 17.86 -0.89
CA VAL A 207 -2.21 17.81 -0.74
C VAL A 207 -1.59 17.66 -2.13
N THR A 208 -0.76 18.62 -2.55
CA THR A 208 0.01 18.50 -3.80
C THR A 208 1.28 17.70 -3.60
N PRO A 209 1.88 17.13 -4.68
CA PRO A 209 3.14 16.40 -4.58
C PRO A 209 4.28 17.23 -3.95
N GLU A 210 4.37 18.52 -4.29
CA GLU A 210 5.40 19.45 -3.78
C GLU A 210 5.24 19.68 -2.28
N ARG A 211 4.00 19.90 -1.81
CA ARG A 211 3.71 20.04 -0.37
C ARG A 211 3.97 18.77 0.40
N LEU A 212 3.63 17.62 -0.18
CA LEU A 212 3.88 16.33 0.43
C LEU A 212 5.38 16.04 0.54
N MET A 213 6.16 16.40 -0.48
CA MET A 213 7.62 16.29 -0.48
C MET A 213 8.24 17.24 0.56
N ALA A 214 7.80 18.48 0.62
CA ALA A 214 8.27 19.45 1.61
C ALA A 214 7.99 18.97 3.05
N ALA A 215 6.80 18.44 3.32
CA ALA A 215 6.44 17.89 4.62
C ALA A 215 7.27 16.65 4.99
N PHE A 216 7.64 15.84 4.00
CA PHE A 216 8.53 14.69 4.18
C PHE A 216 9.94 15.17 4.58
N ASP A 217 10.51 16.13 3.86
CA ASP A 217 11.85 16.66 4.12
C ASP A 217 11.93 17.37 5.49
N GLU A 218 10.91 18.17 5.83
CA GLU A 218 10.84 18.89 7.11
C GLU A 218 10.79 17.93 8.31
N ARG A 219 9.92 16.94 8.26
CA ARG A 219 9.66 16.06 9.40
C ARG A 219 10.70 14.95 9.58
N LEU A 220 11.42 14.60 8.53
CA LEU A 220 12.48 13.60 8.59
C LEU A 220 13.88 14.20 8.59
N GLY A 221 13.99 15.54 8.53
CA GLY A 221 15.25 16.28 8.61
C GLY A 221 16.13 16.03 7.39
N GLY A 222 15.70 16.59 6.23
CA GLY A 222 16.48 16.70 4.99
C GLY A 222 17.51 15.59 4.74
N VAL A 223 17.06 14.40 4.36
CA VAL A 223 17.99 13.39 3.84
C VAL A 223 18.39 13.86 2.44
N PRO A 224 19.68 14.21 2.19
CA PRO A 224 20.11 14.57 0.85
C PRO A 224 19.79 13.42 -0.11
N PRO A 225 19.41 13.71 -1.36
CA PRO A 225 19.09 12.68 -2.35
C PRO A 225 20.27 11.71 -2.47
N PRO A 226 20.03 10.40 -2.62
CA PRO A 226 21.09 9.42 -2.80
C PRO A 226 21.85 9.75 -4.08
N GLY A 227 23.08 10.30 -3.93
CA GLY A 227 23.94 10.71 -5.04
C GLY A 227 24.79 11.96 -4.83
N ALA A 228 24.55 12.76 -3.79
CA ALA A 228 25.35 13.94 -3.48
C ALA A 228 26.43 13.63 -2.44
N GLY A 229 27.39 12.79 -2.78
CA GLY A 229 28.51 12.59 -1.88
C GLY A 229 29.28 11.31 -2.11
N ARG A 230 30.20 11.34 -3.08
CA ARG A 230 31.59 10.82 -3.05
C ARG A 230 32.19 10.99 -4.42
N ARG A 231 32.79 12.16 -4.65
CA ARG A 231 33.92 12.24 -5.58
C ARG A 231 35.12 11.76 -4.78
N TYR A 232 35.69 10.67 -5.19
CA TYR A 232 37.11 10.34 -4.98
C TYR A 232 37.78 10.37 -6.33
#